data_ad5c4a7894eab3837c73e08085905ee2
#
_entry.id   ad5c4a7894eab3837c73e08085905ee2
#
_cell.length_a   1.000
_cell.length_b   1.000
_cell.length_c   1.000
_cell.angle_alpha   90.00
_cell.angle_beta   90.00
_cell.angle_gamma   90.00
#
_symmetry.space_group_name_H-M   'P 1'
#
loop_
_entity.id
_entity.type
_entity.pdbx_description
1 polymer ?
#
loop_
_entity_poly.entity_id
_entity_poly.type
_entity_poly.pdbx_seq_one_letter_code
_entity_poly.pdbx_strand_id
1 'polypeptide(L)'
;VGRKPLTRSLGLEEAGVKTDPDSGHIVVDASYRTSIPSIYAIGDLVPGPMLAHKASAEGIAAAECIAGKPCDVNYNAIPAVIYTWPEVASVGLTEEQVKALDIPYCTGTYPFAGAGRARCMGETEGFVKVIAHGKSDRVLGIHIIGPRAADMIAEGVLAVEFGASSEDIARTIHGHPTFAEALQEAAMAVQKCSIYAS
;
A
#
# COMPACT_ATOMS: atom_id res chain seq x y z
N VAL A 1 18.73 -10.99 3.35
CA VAL A 1 17.52 -11.64 3.90
C VAL A 1 16.40 -11.38 2.91
N GLY A 2 15.61 -12.40 2.61
CA GLY A 2 14.50 -12.31 1.68
C GLY A 2 13.74 -13.62 1.59
N ARG A 3 12.68 -13.64 0.79
CA ARG A 3 11.87 -14.83 0.51
C ARG A 3 12.03 -15.21 -0.96
N LYS A 4 11.85 -16.49 -1.26
CA LYS A 4 11.78 -17.04 -2.61
C LYS A 4 10.52 -17.87 -2.74
N PRO A 5 9.90 -17.96 -3.93
CA PRO A 5 8.76 -18.82 -4.13
C PRO A 5 9.14 -20.28 -3.86
N LEU A 6 8.32 -20.97 -3.06
CA LEU A 6 8.53 -22.40 -2.77
C LEU A 6 7.75 -23.23 -3.80
N THR A 7 8.35 -23.42 -4.97
CA THR A 7 7.76 -24.15 -6.10
C THR A 7 8.22 -25.60 -6.20
N ARG A 8 9.22 -25.98 -5.41
CA ARG A 8 9.77 -27.33 -5.41
C ARG A 8 8.73 -28.35 -4.94
N SER A 9 8.73 -29.51 -5.56
CA SER A 9 7.87 -30.66 -5.22
C SER A 9 6.37 -30.42 -5.43
N LEU A 10 5.99 -29.44 -6.24
CA LEU A 10 4.60 -29.20 -6.65
C LEU A 10 4.22 -29.93 -7.94
N GLY A 11 5.16 -30.64 -8.59
CA GLY A 11 4.89 -31.32 -9.86
C GLY A 11 4.66 -30.34 -11.03
N LEU A 12 5.25 -29.14 -10.98
CA LEU A 12 5.00 -28.09 -11.99
C LEU A 12 5.52 -28.49 -13.38
N GLU A 13 6.69 -29.11 -13.44
CA GLU A 13 7.30 -29.56 -14.71
C GLU A 13 6.47 -30.67 -15.33
N GLU A 14 6.05 -31.67 -14.52
CA GLU A 14 5.21 -32.79 -14.95
C GLU A 14 3.84 -32.30 -15.41
N ALA A 15 3.31 -31.25 -14.78
CA ALA A 15 2.06 -30.62 -15.19
C ALA A 15 2.21 -29.68 -16.40
N GLY A 16 3.43 -29.34 -16.83
CA GLY A 16 3.71 -28.42 -17.92
C GLY A 16 3.54 -26.95 -17.54
N VAL A 17 3.55 -26.63 -16.23
CA VAL A 17 3.46 -25.26 -15.74
C VAL A 17 4.82 -24.56 -15.86
N LYS A 18 4.87 -23.42 -16.53
CA LYS A 18 6.08 -22.63 -16.73
C LYS A 18 6.43 -21.80 -15.51
N THR A 19 7.71 -21.80 -15.15
CA THR A 19 8.30 -20.92 -14.15
C THR A 19 9.34 -20.01 -14.79
N ASP A 20 9.50 -18.82 -14.24
CA ASP A 20 10.58 -17.93 -14.60
C ASP A 20 11.92 -18.50 -14.08
N PRO A 21 12.93 -18.68 -14.92
CA PRO A 21 14.18 -19.37 -14.55
C PRO A 21 15.04 -18.58 -13.55
N ASP A 22 14.92 -17.26 -13.55
CA ASP A 22 15.75 -16.38 -12.72
C ASP A 22 15.14 -16.18 -11.33
N SER A 23 13.84 -15.91 -11.26
CA SER A 23 13.12 -15.63 -10.01
C SER A 23 12.48 -16.88 -9.38
N GLY A 24 12.20 -17.91 -10.17
CA GLY A 24 11.49 -19.11 -9.74
C GLY A 24 9.97 -18.93 -9.60
N HIS A 25 9.41 -17.74 -9.94
CA HIS A 25 7.98 -17.53 -9.90
C HIS A 25 7.26 -18.29 -11.02
N ILE A 26 6.01 -18.66 -10.75
CA ILE A 26 5.11 -19.22 -11.77
C ILE A 26 4.70 -18.09 -12.71
N VAL A 27 4.80 -18.34 -14.02
CA VAL A 27 4.38 -17.39 -15.05
C VAL A 27 2.85 -17.46 -15.18
N VAL A 28 2.19 -16.31 -15.01
CA VAL A 28 0.74 -16.16 -15.15
C VAL A 28 0.38 -15.00 -16.07
N ASP A 29 -0.82 -15.07 -16.65
CA ASP A 29 -1.42 -13.95 -17.36
C ASP A 29 -2.13 -12.98 -16.38
N ALA A 30 -2.77 -11.92 -16.92
CA ALA A 30 -3.51 -10.94 -16.14
C ALA A 30 -4.72 -11.52 -15.37
N SER A 31 -5.13 -12.74 -15.69
CA SER A 31 -6.22 -13.46 -15.02
C SER A 31 -5.70 -14.53 -14.05
N TYR A 32 -4.42 -14.47 -13.68
CA TYR A 32 -3.73 -15.44 -12.82
C TYR A 32 -3.61 -16.85 -13.39
N ARG A 33 -3.91 -17.05 -14.69
CA ARG A 33 -3.85 -18.33 -15.36
C ARG A 33 -2.40 -18.65 -15.74
N THR A 34 -1.98 -19.87 -15.47
CA THR A 34 -0.66 -20.37 -15.86
C THR A 34 -0.62 -20.80 -17.35
N SER A 35 0.51 -21.37 -17.80
CA SER A 35 0.62 -22.01 -19.11
C SER A 35 -0.39 -23.16 -19.33
N ILE A 36 -0.97 -23.69 -18.28
CA ILE A 36 -1.99 -24.73 -18.30
C ILE A 36 -3.36 -24.09 -17.99
N PRO A 37 -4.33 -24.11 -18.91
CA PRO A 37 -5.57 -23.34 -18.80
C PRO A 37 -6.44 -23.64 -17.56
N SER A 38 -6.30 -24.82 -16.96
CA SER A 38 -7.02 -25.23 -15.76
C SER A 38 -6.27 -24.95 -14.45
N ILE A 39 -5.04 -24.41 -14.52
CA ILE A 39 -4.19 -24.14 -13.35
C ILE A 39 -3.97 -22.64 -13.23
N TYR A 40 -4.23 -22.12 -12.04
CA TYR A 40 -4.02 -20.72 -11.66
C TYR A 40 -2.98 -20.63 -10.54
N ALA A 41 -2.24 -19.53 -10.48
CA ALA A 41 -1.28 -19.30 -9.41
C ALA A 41 -1.41 -17.87 -8.88
N ILE A 42 -1.27 -17.71 -7.56
CA ILE A 42 -1.43 -16.48 -6.82
C ILE A 42 -0.41 -16.38 -5.68
N GLY A 43 -0.38 -15.24 -5.01
CA GLY A 43 0.37 -15.03 -3.77
C GLY A 43 1.88 -15.03 -3.98
N ASP A 44 2.59 -15.68 -3.06
CA ASP A 44 4.05 -15.72 -3.06
C ASP A 44 4.67 -16.52 -4.22
N LEU A 45 3.84 -17.25 -4.97
CA LEU A 45 4.27 -18.04 -6.13
C LEU A 45 4.34 -17.22 -7.42
N VAL A 46 3.74 -16.03 -7.46
CA VAL A 46 3.72 -15.14 -8.62
C VAL A 46 4.48 -13.83 -8.32
N PRO A 47 4.90 -13.06 -9.34
CA PRO A 47 5.62 -11.80 -9.13
C PRO A 47 4.88 -10.80 -8.23
N GLY A 48 5.65 -9.98 -7.52
CA GLY A 48 5.14 -8.92 -6.64
C GLY A 48 5.55 -9.12 -5.18
N PRO A 49 5.06 -8.26 -4.27
CA PRO A 49 5.38 -8.36 -2.86
C PRO A 49 4.78 -9.63 -2.24
N MET A 50 5.59 -10.32 -1.44
CA MET A 50 5.17 -11.55 -0.74
C MET A 50 4.42 -11.19 0.54
N LEU A 51 3.12 -10.86 0.39
CA LEU A 51 2.23 -10.37 1.45
C LEU A 51 0.94 -11.18 1.47
N ALA A 52 0.52 -11.60 2.67
CA ALA A 52 -0.68 -12.43 2.85
C ALA A 52 -1.95 -11.74 2.32
N HIS A 53 -2.12 -10.44 2.57
CA HIS A 53 -3.28 -9.68 2.09
C HIS A 53 -3.29 -9.51 0.56
N LYS A 54 -2.11 -9.38 -0.09
CA LYS A 54 -2.02 -9.45 -1.56
C LYS A 54 -2.50 -10.80 -2.07
N ALA A 55 -2.02 -11.90 -1.47
CA ALA A 55 -2.41 -13.26 -1.86
C ALA A 55 -3.92 -13.48 -1.71
N SER A 56 -4.53 -12.95 -0.64
CA SER A 56 -5.98 -13.02 -0.42
C SER A 56 -6.76 -12.27 -1.49
N ALA A 57 -6.33 -11.05 -1.84
CA ALA A 57 -6.95 -10.26 -2.90
C ALA A 57 -6.83 -10.94 -4.28
N GLU A 58 -5.65 -11.46 -4.61
CA GLU A 58 -5.42 -12.22 -5.84
C GLU A 58 -6.26 -13.51 -5.87
N GLY A 59 -6.47 -14.18 -4.73
CA GLY A 59 -7.32 -15.37 -4.64
C GLY A 59 -8.78 -15.07 -4.95
N ILE A 60 -9.31 -13.96 -4.46
CA ILE A 60 -10.65 -13.47 -4.78
C ILE A 60 -10.74 -13.16 -6.29
N ALA A 61 -9.81 -12.37 -6.80
CA ALA A 61 -9.76 -11.99 -8.21
C ALA A 61 -9.64 -13.22 -9.12
N ALA A 62 -8.78 -14.17 -8.81
CA ALA A 62 -8.65 -15.42 -9.57
C ALA A 62 -9.96 -16.22 -9.61
N ALA A 63 -10.66 -16.32 -8.47
CA ALA A 63 -11.95 -16.99 -8.40
C ALA A 63 -13.03 -16.26 -9.23
N GLU A 64 -13.01 -14.93 -9.23
CA GLU A 64 -13.90 -14.11 -10.07
C GLU A 64 -13.59 -14.28 -11.56
N CYS A 65 -12.31 -14.30 -11.95
CA CYS A 65 -11.87 -14.59 -13.31
C CYS A 65 -12.36 -15.97 -13.77
N ILE A 66 -12.23 -16.99 -12.94
CA ILE A 66 -12.72 -18.35 -13.22
C ILE A 66 -14.23 -18.36 -13.43
N ALA A 67 -14.96 -17.53 -12.69
CA ALA A 67 -16.41 -17.37 -12.80
C ALA A 67 -16.84 -16.46 -13.96
N GLY A 68 -15.90 -15.94 -14.77
CA GLY A 68 -16.18 -15.05 -15.89
C GLY A 68 -16.60 -13.64 -15.49
N LYS A 69 -16.26 -13.21 -14.27
CA LYS A 69 -16.51 -11.85 -13.76
C LYS A 69 -15.27 -10.96 -13.98
N PRO A 70 -15.44 -9.61 -13.93
CA PRO A 70 -14.29 -8.70 -13.83
C PRO A 70 -13.45 -9.03 -12.61
N CYS A 71 -12.12 -8.99 -12.74
CA CYS A 71 -11.21 -9.50 -11.73
C CYS A 71 -9.91 -8.68 -11.68
N ASP A 72 -10.00 -7.45 -11.21
CA ASP A 72 -8.85 -6.56 -11.10
C ASP A 72 -8.37 -6.43 -9.65
N VAL A 73 -7.04 -6.36 -9.46
CA VAL A 73 -6.40 -5.97 -8.21
C VAL A 73 -5.58 -4.71 -8.46
N ASN A 74 -5.85 -3.66 -7.68
CA ASN A 74 -5.06 -2.44 -7.73
C ASN A 74 -3.75 -2.63 -6.95
N TYR A 75 -2.69 -3.00 -7.64
CA TYR A 75 -1.38 -3.22 -7.02
C TYR A 75 -0.76 -1.94 -6.44
N ASN A 76 -1.21 -0.75 -6.85
CA ASN A 76 -0.76 0.51 -6.26
C ASN A 76 -1.38 0.77 -4.87
N ALA A 77 -2.49 0.10 -4.54
CA ALA A 77 -3.18 0.24 -3.27
C ALA A 77 -2.87 -0.90 -2.26
N ILE A 78 -1.83 -1.71 -2.52
CA ILE A 78 -1.41 -2.75 -1.59
C ILE A 78 -0.55 -2.12 -0.49
N PRO A 79 -0.95 -2.18 0.79
CA PRO A 79 -0.14 -1.65 1.88
C PRO A 79 1.05 -2.54 2.18
N ALA A 80 2.19 -1.93 2.52
CA ALA A 80 3.33 -2.60 3.13
C ALA A 80 3.41 -2.21 4.60
N VAL A 81 3.61 -3.20 5.49
CA VAL A 81 3.70 -2.97 6.94
C VAL A 81 4.91 -3.69 7.52
N ILE A 82 5.64 -3.00 8.40
CA ILE A 82 6.76 -3.54 9.16
C ILE A 82 6.44 -3.36 10.64
N TYR A 83 6.30 -4.46 11.36
CA TYR A 83 5.90 -4.51 12.76
C TYR A 83 7.10 -4.33 13.71
N THR A 84 7.86 -3.26 13.49
CA THR A 84 8.88 -2.77 14.40
C THR A 84 8.25 -1.88 15.48
N TRP A 85 9.07 -1.33 16.37
CA TRP A 85 8.66 -0.25 17.24
C TRP A 85 9.63 0.93 17.08
N PRO A 86 9.17 2.07 16.57
CA PRO A 86 7.82 2.33 16.01
C PRO A 86 7.53 1.48 14.76
N GLU A 87 6.23 1.27 14.47
CA GLU A 87 5.77 0.60 13.26
C GLU A 87 6.07 1.43 12.02
N VAL A 88 6.21 0.77 10.86
CA VAL A 88 6.30 1.45 9.55
C VAL A 88 5.21 0.91 8.65
N ALA A 89 4.46 1.80 8.02
CA ALA A 89 3.45 1.42 7.03
C ALA A 89 3.47 2.37 5.83
N SER A 90 3.18 1.83 4.65
CA SER A 90 3.14 2.64 3.43
C SER A 90 2.14 2.07 2.42
N VAL A 91 1.63 2.93 1.56
CA VAL A 91 0.83 2.58 0.39
C VAL A 91 1.13 3.56 -0.73
N GLY A 92 1.05 3.10 -1.98
CA GLY A 92 1.33 3.91 -3.17
C GLY A 92 2.82 4.13 -3.41
N LEU A 93 3.15 5.22 -4.10
CA LEU A 93 4.50 5.53 -4.55
C LEU A 93 5.32 6.22 -3.46
N THR A 94 6.62 5.91 -3.41
CA THR A 94 7.58 6.70 -2.63
C THR A 94 7.93 8.00 -3.37
N GLU A 95 8.50 8.97 -2.66
CA GLU A 95 8.94 10.22 -3.28
C GLU A 95 10.04 9.99 -4.33
N GLU A 96 10.92 9.01 -4.11
CA GLU A 96 11.95 8.61 -5.05
C GLU A 96 11.35 8.04 -6.34
N GLN A 97 10.30 7.21 -6.22
CA GLN A 97 9.59 6.66 -7.38
C GLN A 97 8.85 7.75 -8.16
N VAL A 98 8.19 8.69 -7.47
CA VAL A 98 7.52 9.82 -8.11
C VAL A 98 8.52 10.70 -8.87
N LYS A 99 9.69 10.96 -8.29
CA LYS A 99 10.80 11.67 -8.95
C LYS A 99 11.32 10.92 -10.17
N ALA A 100 11.52 9.63 -10.04
CA ALA A 100 12.03 8.79 -11.15
C ALA A 100 11.05 8.71 -12.33
N LEU A 101 9.75 8.86 -12.06
CA LEU A 101 8.68 8.89 -13.07
C LEU A 101 8.42 10.30 -13.64
N ASP A 102 9.17 11.32 -13.19
CA ASP A 102 9.01 12.73 -13.58
C ASP A 102 7.57 13.26 -13.35
N ILE A 103 6.91 12.76 -12.29
CA ILE A 103 5.56 13.19 -11.92
C ILE A 103 5.67 14.47 -11.07
N PRO A 104 4.97 15.57 -11.42
CA PRO A 104 4.90 16.76 -10.58
C PRO A 104 4.15 16.43 -9.28
N TYR A 105 4.73 16.76 -8.12
CA TYR A 105 4.16 16.41 -6.84
C TYR A 105 4.36 17.49 -5.79
N CYS A 106 3.53 17.44 -4.75
CA CYS A 106 3.65 18.16 -3.50
C CYS A 106 3.69 17.15 -2.35
N THR A 107 4.31 17.51 -1.23
CA THR A 107 4.33 16.67 -0.03
C THR A 107 3.85 17.45 1.17
N GLY A 108 3.17 16.76 2.08
CA GLY A 108 2.87 17.24 3.41
C GLY A 108 3.36 16.23 4.45
N THR A 109 3.87 16.72 5.56
CA THR A 109 4.40 15.89 6.65
C THR A 109 3.93 16.43 7.99
N TYR A 110 3.56 15.52 8.88
CA TYR A 110 3.15 15.88 10.24
C TYR A 110 3.77 14.93 11.27
N PRO A 111 4.50 15.47 12.29
CA PRO A 111 5.12 14.65 13.32
C PRO A 111 4.10 14.23 14.38
N PHE A 112 4.21 13.01 14.92
CA PHE A 112 3.37 12.55 16.02
C PHE A 112 3.55 13.39 17.31
N ALA A 113 4.70 14.02 17.47
CA ALA A 113 4.92 14.97 18.58
C ALA A 113 3.92 16.15 18.59
N GLY A 114 3.30 16.48 17.46
CA GLY A 114 2.22 17.47 17.35
C GLY A 114 0.85 16.92 17.75
N ALA A 115 0.63 15.60 17.70
CA ALA A 115 -0.68 14.99 17.92
C ALA A 115 -1.01 14.85 19.41
N GLY A 116 -2.19 15.33 19.83
CA GLY A 116 -2.64 15.28 21.24
C GLY A 116 -2.70 13.86 21.79
N ARG A 117 -3.22 12.90 21.01
CA ARG A 117 -3.29 11.48 21.39
C ARG A 117 -1.91 10.87 21.61
N ALA A 118 -0.97 11.15 20.74
CA ALA A 118 0.40 10.66 20.83
C ALA A 118 1.08 11.15 22.12
N ARG A 119 0.89 12.43 22.45
CA ARG A 119 1.39 13.03 23.71
C ARG A 119 0.76 12.37 24.95
N CYS A 120 -0.55 12.16 24.94
CA CYS A 120 -1.25 11.49 26.06
C CYS A 120 -0.77 10.06 26.28
N MET A 121 -0.37 9.37 25.21
CA MET A 121 0.12 7.99 25.28
C MET A 121 1.63 7.88 25.52
N GLY A 122 2.37 8.98 25.42
CA GLY A 122 3.83 8.98 25.47
C GLY A 122 4.49 8.38 24.21
N GLU A 123 3.76 8.31 23.11
CA GLU A 123 4.16 7.68 21.87
C GLU A 123 4.32 8.73 20.75
N THR A 124 5.32 9.60 20.87
CA THR A 124 5.49 10.79 20.02
C THR A 124 6.50 10.62 18.89
N GLU A 125 7.13 9.46 18.77
CA GLU A 125 8.14 9.21 17.74
C GLU A 125 7.51 9.01 16.36
N GLY A 126 8.16 9.58 15.35
CA GLY A 126 7.80 9.38 13.95
C GLY A 126 6.89 10.47 13.37
N PHE A 127 6.37 10.18 12.19
CA PHE A 127 5.59 11.15 11.40
C PHE A 127 4.71 10.44 10.37
N VAL A 128 3.77 11.19 9.82
CA VAL A 128 3.00 10.84 8.62
C VAL A 128 3.46 11.72 7.47
N LYS A 129 3.62 11.14 6.28
CA LYS A 129 3.92 11.84 5.03
C LYS A 129 2.89 11.48 3.97
N VAL A 130 2.32 12.50 3.36
CA VAL A 130 1.42 12.40 2.20
C VAL A 130 2.14 12.95 0.97
N ILE A 131 2.05 12.24 -0.14
CA ILE A 131 2.55 12.65 -1.45
C ILE A 131 1.35 12.79 -2.37
N ALA A 132 1.14 13.98 -2.93
CA ALA A 132 0.03 14.28 -3.82
C ALA A 132 0.52 14.75 -5.18
N HIS A 133 -0.23 14.48 -6.23
CA HIS A 133 0.09 14.94 -7.59
C HIS A 133 -0.06 16.46 -7.68
N GLY A 134 0.99 17.14 -8.16
CA GLY A 134 1.11 18.60 -8.13
C GLY A 134 0.07 19.42 -8.91
N LYS A 135 -0.73 18.78 -9.78
CA LYS A 135 -1.79 19.44 -10.55
C LYS A 135 -3.19 18.98 -10.16
N SER A 136 -3.39 17.68 -9.94
CA SER A 136 -4.72 17.11 -9.67
C SER A 136 -5.00 16.89 -8.19
N ASP A 137 -3.99 17.08 -7.34
CA ASP A 137 -4.03 16.82 -5.91
C ASP A 137 -4.30 15.35 -5.52
N ARG A 138 -4.39 14.43 -6.49
CA ARG A 138 -4.60 13.01 -6.24
C ARG A 138 -3.49 12.45 -5.35
N VAL A 139 -3.85 11.71 -4.34
CA VAL A 139 -2.89 11.01 -3.46
C VAL A 139 -2.11 9.98 -4.28
N LEU A 140 -0.78 10.11 -4.29
CA LEU A 140 0.16 9.21 -4.95
C LEU A 140 0.75 8.19 -3.98
N GLY A 141 0.91 8.57 -2.72
CA GLY A 141 1.44 7.69 -1.69
C GLY A 141 1.31 8.27 -0.28
N ILE A 142 1.23 7.38 0.69
CA ILE A 142 1.18 7.70 2.11
C ILE A 142 2.18 6.82 2.84
N HIS A 143 2.98 7.42 3.72
CA HIS A 143 4.03 6.76 4.48
C HIS A 143 3.93 7.17 5.94
N ILE A 144 3.92 6.20 6.84
CA ILE A 144 3.78 6.40 8.27
C ILE A 144 4.91 5.66 8.96
N ILE A 145 5.62 6.34 9.84
CA ILE A 145 6.48 5.71 10.84
C ILE A 145 6.03 6.21 12.20
N GLY A 146 5.59 5.32 13.07
CA GLY A 146 5.07 5.72 14.37
C GLY A 146 4.09 4.74 14.96
N PRO A 147 3.42 5.12 16.05
CA PRO A 147 2.45 4.28 16.73
C PRO A 147 1.23 4.03 15.85
N ARG A 148 0.74 2.79 15.86
CA ARG A 148 -0.46 2.39 15.10
C ARG A 148 -0.37 2.59 13.59
N ALA A 149 0.84 2.65 13.02
CA ALA A 149 1.01 2.84 11.58
C ALA A 149 0.30 1.74 10.78
N ALA A 150 0.35 0.49 11.25
CA ALA A 150 -0.30 -0.67 10.65
C ALA A 150 -1.83 -0.52 10.56
N ASP A 151 -2.46 0.07 11.57
CA ASP A 151 -3.91 0.31 11.58
C ASP A 151 -4.27 1.57 10.77
N MET A 152 -3.48 2.64 10.92
CA MET A 152 -3.73 3.92 10.27
C MET A 152 -3.61 3.87 8.75
N ILE A 153 -2.74 3.01 8.20
CA ILE A 153 -2.51 2.95 6.76
C ILE A 153 -3.76 2.54 5.97
N ALA A 154 -4.74 1.91 6.61
CA ALA A 154 -5.99 1.49 5.97
C ALA A 154 -6.76 2.66 5.36
N GLU A 155 -6.77 3.83 6.00
CA GLU A 155 -7.34 5.06 5.43
C GLU A 155 -6.56 5.50 4.18
N GLY A 156 -5.23 5.42 4.23
CA GLY A 156 -4.37 5.70 3.08
C GLY A 156 -4.60 4.74 1.91
N VAL A 157 -4.83 3.45 2.19
CA VAL A 157 -5.18 2.45 1.18
C VAL A 157 -6.49 2.83 0.50
N LEU A 158 -7.51 3.20 1.28
CA LEU A 158 -8.80 3.64 0.76
C LEU A 158 -8.67 4.88 -0.12
N ALA A 159 -7.86 5.86 0.31
CA ALA A 159 -7.60 7.07 -0.46
C ALA A 159 -6.93 6.78 -1.81
N VAL A 160 -5.92 5.89 -1.84
CA VAL A 160 -5.24 5.49 -3.08
C VAL A 160 -6.17 4.68 -3.98
N GLU A 161 -6.93 3.74 -3.42
CA GLU A 161 -7.87 2.87 -4.15
C GLU A 161 -8.93 3.68 -4.87
N PHE A 162 -9.57 4.63 -4.19
CA PHE A 162 -10.62 5.48 -4.77
C PHE A 162 -10.09 6.70 -5.51
N GLY A 163 -8.78 6.92 -5.52
CA GLY A 163 -8.16 8.07 -6.19
C GLY A 163 -8.49 9.40 -5.55
N ALA A 164 -8.65 9.42 -4.21
CA ALA A 164 -8.93 10.62 -3.45
C ALA A 164 -7.81 11.67 -3.60
N SER A 165 -8.16 12.93 -3.40
CA SER A 165 -7.22 14.03 -3.29
C SER A 165 -6.69 14.19 -1.86
N SER A 166 -5.58 14.93 -1.69
CA SER A 166 -5.15 15.31 -0.34
C SER A 166 -6.18 16.21 0.35
N GLU A 167 -6.93 17.01 -0.42
CA GLU A 167 -8.03 17.84 0.08
C GLU A 167 -9.19 16.98 0.65
N ASP A 168 -9.52 15.84 0.03
CA ASP A 168 -10.55 14.93 0.54
C ASP A 168 -10.20 14.42 1.94
N ILE A 169 -8.95 14.01 2.16
CA ILE A 169 -8.48 13.59 3.49
C ILE A 169 -8.49 14.77 4.46
N ALA A 170 -7.96 15.92 4.04
CA ALA A 170 -7.87 17.12 4.88
C ALA A 170 -9.25 17.62 5.36
N ARG A 171 -10.28 17.51 4.51
CA ARG A 171 -11.66 17.91 4.83
C ARG A 171 -12.48 16.84 5.52
N THR A 172 -12.03 15.59 5.53
CA THR A 172 -12.70 14.52 6.26
C THR A 172 -12.55 14.75 7.76
N ILE A 173 -13.68 14.69 8.50
CA ILE A 173 -13.67 14.92 9.95
C ILE A 173 -13.05 13.70 10.63
N HIS A 174 -11.99 13.92 11.38
CA HIS A 174 -11.34 12.93 12.22
C HIS A 174 -11.76 13.10 13.68
N GLY A 175 -11.83 11.98 14.41
CA GLY A 175 -12.14 12.03 15.84
C GLY A 175 -10.98 12.65 16.64
N HIS A 176 -11.31 13.48 17.65
CA HIS A 176 -10.33 14.09 18.52
C HIS A 176 -10.46 13.56 19.97
N PRO A 177 -9.36 13.17 20.67
CA PRO A 177 -8.00 13.04 20.15
C PRO A 177 -7.75 11.60 19.61
N THR A 178 -7.17 11.48 18.43
CA THR A 178 -6.79 10.21 17.82
C THR A 178 -5.42 10.28 17.14
N PHE A 179 -4.84 9.13 16.81
CA PHE A 179 -3.64 9.08 15.96
C PHE A 179 -3.94 9.43 14.51
N ALA A 180 -5.16 9.14 14.03
CA ALA A 180 -5.58 9.40 12.66
C ALA A 180 -5.55 10.90 12.28
N GLU A 181 -5.70 11.80 13.26
CA GLU A 181 -5.52 13.25 13.04
C GLU A 181 -4.16 13.60 12.45
N ALA A 182 -3.12 12.79 12.71
CA ALA A 182 -1.80 13.00 12.11
C ALA A 182 -1.82 12.81 10.58
N LEU A 183 -2.68 11.94 10.04
CA LEU A 183 -2.86 11.79 8.60
C LEU A 183 -3.61 12.99 8.02
N GLN A 184 -4.66 13.46 8.69
CA GLN A 184 -5.39 14.68 8.31
C GLN A 184 -4.45 15.90 8.25
N GLU A 185 -3.66 16.12 9.30
CA GLU A 185 -2.70 17.21 9.38
C GLU A 185 -1.61 17.12 8.30
N ALA A 186 -1.12 15.91 8.01
CA ALA A 186 -0.17 15.71 6.90
C ALA A 186 -0.80 16.01 5.55
N ALA A 187 -2.09 15.67 5.33
CA ALA A 187 -2.83 16.04 4.14
C ALA A 187 -3.04 17.55 4.03
N MET A 188 -3.40 18.21 5.14
CA MET A 188 -3.48 19.68 5.21
C MET A 188 -2.13 20.34 4.91
N ALA A 189 -1.01 19.75 5.36
CA ALA A 189 0.32 20.26 5.11
C ALA A 189 0.71 20.24 3.62
N VAL A 190 0.12 19.36 2.79
CA VAL A 190 0.29 19.40 1.32
C VAL A 190 -0.12 20.78 0.77
N GLN A 191 -1.21 21.35 1.31
CA GLN A 191 -1.75 22.66 0.94
C GLN A 191 -1.21 23.81 1.83
N LYS A 192 -0.23 23.52 2.71
CA LYS A 192 0.34 24.48 3.67
C LYS A 192 -0.68 25.10 4.62
N CYS A 193 -1.73 24.34 4.98
CA CYS A 193 -2.81 24.79 5.86
C CYS A 193 -3.00 23.91 7.11
N SER A 194 -1.96 23.13 7.50
CA SER A 194 -1.95 22.38 8.75
C SER A 194 -2.22 23.30 9.95
N ILE A 195 -3.07 22.85 10.86
CA ILE A 195 -3.54 23.67 12.02
C ILE A 195 -2.54 23.60 13.18
N TYR A 196 -1.95 22.42 13.38
CA TYR A 196 -1.10 22.14 14.55
C TYR A 196 0.39 21.97 14.18
N ALA A 197 0.78 22.21 12.92
CA ALA A 197 2.19 22.27 12.56
C ALA A 197 2.76 23.63 13.01
N SER A 198 3.54 23.62 14.08
CA SER A 198 4.39 24.74 14.50
C SER A 198 5.82 24.55 14.02
#